data_6f639330a1e256d66760757c1e4557b5
#
_entry.id   6f639330a1e256d66760757c1e4557b5
#
_cell.length_a   1.000
_cell.length_b   1.000
_cell.length_c   1.000
_cell.angle_alpha   90.00
_cell.angle_beta   90.00
_cell.angle_gamma   90.00
#
_symmetry.space_group_name_H-M   'P 1'
#
loop_
_entity.id
_entity.type
_entity.pdbx_description
1 polymer ?
#
loop_
_entity_poly.entity_id
_entity_poly.type
_entity_poly.pdbx_seq_one_letter_code
_entity_poly.pdbx_strand_id
1 'polypeptide(L)'
;VFLTREFRDLGGEDQVLRALRSMVRDGQLVRLGYGVYGRAETSGLSGKPMLAARGGFIDAARQALDKLGVAWEPTEFQRAYNEGRSTQVPINPAVRVKSRFSRRLSYQDTELRLER
;
A
#
# COMPACT_ATOMS: atom_id res chain seq x y z
N VAL A 1 -1.62 -4.58 6.01
CA VAL A 1 -0.51 -3.62 5.90
C VAL A 1 0.16 -3.46 7.25
N PHE A 2 1.49 -3.47 7.24
CA PHE A 2 2.30 -3.34 8.44
C PHE A 2 3.25 -2.16 8.30
N LEU A 3 3.43 -1.40 9.38
CA LEU A 3 4.43 -0.34 9.46
C LEU A 3 5.59 -0.82 10.33
N THR A 4 6.81 -0.46 9.97
CA THR A 4 8.00 -0.81 10.78
C THR A 4 7.82 -0.39 12.24
N ARG A 5 7.23 0.78 12.47
CA ARG A 5 7.03 1.32 13.83
C ARG A 5 6.13 0.46 14.71
N GLU A 6 5.30 -0.40 14.12
CA GLU A 6 4.42 -1.30 14.89
C GLU A 6 5.19 -2.39 15.63
N PHE A 7 6.45 -2.59 15.27
CA PHE A 7 7.29 -3.66 15.83
C PHE A 7 8.37 -3.14 16.79
N ARG A 8 8.24 -1.89 17.26
CA ARG A 8 9.24 -1.28 18.15
C ARG A 8 9.50 -2.09 19.42
N ASP A 9 8.48 -2.74 19.94
CA ASP A 9 8.56 -3.50 21.19
C ASP A 9 9.18 -4.88 21.02
N LEU A 10 9.45 -5.30 19.79
CA LEU A 10 9.94 -6.65 19.51
C LEU A 10 11.46 -6.74 19.40
N GLY A 11 12.16 -5.61 19.50
CA GLY A 11 13.61 -5.57 19.41
C GLY A 11 14.13 -4.23 18.93
N GLY A 12 15.44 -4.13 18.75
CA GLY A 12 16.07 -2.93 18.22
C GLY A 12 15.66 -2.69 16.77
N GLU A 13 15.75 -1.44 16.35
CA GLU A 13 15.36 -1.04 14.99
C GLU A 13 16.08 -1.87 13.91
N ASP A 14 17.40 -2.09 14.10
CA ASP A 14 18.18 -2.88 13.13
C ASP A 14 17.71 -4.31 13.04
N GLN A 15 17.32 -4.91 14.18
CA GLN A 15 16.82 -6.27 14.21
C GLN A 15 15.48 -6.38 13.49
N VAL A 16 14.59 -5.41 13.72
CA VAL A 16 13.26 -5.37 13.08
C VAL A 16 13.43 -5.21 11.57
N LEU A 17 14.26 -4.27 11.12
CA LEU A 17 14.49 -4.05 9.69
C LEU A 17 15.10 -5.29 9.02
N ARG A 18 16.03 -5.97 9.69
CA ARG A 18 16.64 -7.19 9.19
C ARG A 18 15.60 -8.30 9.04
N ALA A 19 14.73 -8.46 10.03
CA ALA A 19 13.66 -9.45 9.99
C ALA A 19 12.68 -9.16 8.85
N LEU A 20 12.28 -7.90 8.67
CA LEU A 20 11.37 -7.51 7.61
C LEU A 20 11.97 -7.75 6.22
N ARG A 21 13.25 -7.42 6.04
CA ARG A 21 13.96 -7.69 4.79
C ARG A 21 14.04 -9.18 4.48
N SER A 22 14.27 -9.99 5.50
CA SER A 22 14.28 -11.45 5.36
C SER A 22 12.91 -11.96 4.92
N MET A 23 11.84 -11.46 5.51
CA MET A 23 10.48 -11.86 5.15
C MET A 23 10.11 -11.45 3.72
N VAL A 24 10.59 -10.28 3.27
CA VAL A 24 10.41 -9.87 1.87
C VAL A 24 11.14 -10.83 0.93
N ARG A 25 12.39 -11.14 1.26
CA ARG A 25 13.19 -12.07 0.46
C ARG A 25 12.56 -13.45 0.39
N ASP A 26 11.96 -13.91 1.49
CA ASP A 26 11.32 -15.22 1.56
C ASP A 26 9.90 -15.25 0.97
N GLY A 27 9.41 -14.13 0.47
CA GLY A 27 8.10 -14.05 -0.17
C GLY A 27 6.92 -13.97 0.79
N GLN A 28 7.17 -13.64 2.06
CA GLN A 28 6.11 -13.49 3.06
C GLN A 28 5.54 -12.09 3.13
N LEU A 29 6.33 -11.10 2.74
CA LEU A 29 5.92 -9.70 2.70
C LEU A 29 6.32 -9.06 1.37
N VAL A 30 5.60 -8.00 1.03
CA VAL A 30 5.91 -7.12 -0.10
C VAL A 30 6.16 -5.71 0.46
N ARG A 31 7.24 -5.08 0.03
CA ARG A 31 7.52 -3.70 0.44
C ARG A 31 6.73 -2.75 -0.47
N LEU A 32 5.93 -1.89 0.16
CA LEU A 32 5.11 -0.91 -0.56
C LEU A 32 5.69 0.50 -0.53
N GLY A 33 6.58 0.76 0.40
CA GLY A 33 7.24 2.06 0.55
C GLY A 33 8.16 2.03 1.74
N TYR A 34 8.75 3.18 2.06
CA TYR A 34 9.64 3.29 3.19
C TYR A 34 8.89 2.97 4.49
N GLY A 35 9.30 1.90 5.14
CA GLY A 35 8.69 1.46 6.39
C GLY A 35 7.26 0.93 6.26
N VAL A 36 6.82 0.59 5.05
CA VAL A 36 5.46 0.11 4.77
C VAL A 36 5.53 -1.23 4.03
N TYR A 37 4.85 -2.24 4.60
CA TYR A 37 4.87 -3.60 4.06
C TYR A 37 3.45 -4.14 3.97
N GLY A 38 3.21 -4.97 2.97
CA GLY A 38 1.96 -5.70 2.82
C GLY A 38 2.20 -7.19 2.95
N ARG A 39 1.17 -7.92 3.33
CA ARG A 39 1.23 -9.38 3.35
C ARG A 39 1.34 -9.90 1.91
N ALA A 40 2.14 -10.92 1.70
CA ALA A 40 2.28 -11.56 0.40
C ALA A 40 1.74 -12.99 0.44
N GLU A 41 1.31 -13.46 -0.71
CA GLU A 41 0.94 -14.86 -0.92
C GLU A 41 1.53 -15.32 -2.25
N THR A 42 1.63 -16.63 -2.43
CA THR A 42 2.17 -17.19 -3.67
C THR A 42 1.08 -17.17 -4.75
N SER A 43 1.40 -16.59 -5.91
CA SER A 43 0.50 -16.59 -7.05
C SER A 43 0.32 -18.02 -7.57
N GLY A 44 -0.93 -18.42 -7.79
CA GLY A 44 -1.24 -19.73 -8.37
C GLY A 44 -0.85 -19.83 -9.85
N LEU A 45 -0.63 -18.69 -10.51
CA LEU A 45 -0.28 -18.65 -11.93
C LEU A 45 1.23 -18.66 -12.15
N SER A 46 1.98 -17.85 -11.40
CA SER A 46 3.42 -17.66 -11.62
C SER A 46 4.29 -18.36 -10.60
N GLY A 47 3.73 -18.78 -9.46
CA GLY A 47 4.50 -19.31 -8.35
C GLY A 47 5.31 -18.27 -7.60
N LYS A 48 5.18 -16.99 -7.95
CA LYS A 48 5.93 -15.89 -7.34
C LYS A 48 5.10 -15.19 -6.26
N PRO A 49 5.76 -14.55 -5.29
CA PRO A 49 5.04 -13.78 -4.27
C PRO A 49 4.26 -12.63 -4.91
N MET A 50 3.04 -12.42 -4.43
CA MET A 50 2.20 -11.30 -4.86
C MET A 50 1.51 -10.69 -3.64
N LEU A 51 1.13 -9.43 -3.75
CA LEU A 51 0.44 -8.72 -2.67
C LEU A 51 -0.90 -9.39 -2.37
N ALA A 52 -1.08 -9.80 -1.11
CA ALA A 52 -2.32 -10.42 -0.62
C ALA A 52 -3.23 -9.34 -0.05
N ALA A 53 -3.86 -8.56 -0.90
CA ALA A 53 -4.83 -7.55 -0.51
C ALA A 53 -6.11 -7.78 -1.30
N ARG A 54 -7.23 -7.88 -0.59
CA ARG A 54 -8.53 -8.21 -1.19
C ARG A 54 -8.92 -7.22 -2.29
N GLY A 55 -8.71 -5.93 -2.06
CA GLY A 55 -8.97 -4.87 -3.03
C GLY A 55 -7.77 -4.48 -3.87
N GLY A 56 -6.69 -5.28 -3.87
CA GLY A 56 -5.47 -4.99 -4.61
C GLY A 56 -4.61 -3.90 -3.98
N PHE A 57 -3.69 -3.36 -4.78
CA PHE A 57 -2.74 -2.37 -4.28
C PHE A 57 -3.43 -1.11 -3.74
N ILE A 58 -4.48 -0.62 -4.41
CA ILE A 58 -5.15 0.61 -3.95
C ILE A 58 -5.72 0.44 -2.54
N ASP A 59 -6.26 -0.72 -2.23
CA ASP A 59 -6.78 -1.00 -0.89
C ASP A 59 -5.66 -1.04 0.15
N ALA A 60 -4.56 -1.71 -0.18
CA ALA A 60 -3.39 -1.75 0.70
C ALA A 60 -2.81 -0.35 0.93
N ALA A 61 -2.75 0.47 -0.12
CA ALA A 61 -2.26 1.84 -0.01
C ALA A 61 -3.15 2.69 0.90
N ARG A 62 -4.47 2.53 0.79
CA ARG A 62 -5.41 3.23 1.67
C ARG A 62 -5.23 2.83 3.12
N GLN A 63 -5.06 1.55 3.38
CA GLN A 63 -4.77 1.06 4.73
C GLN A 63 -3.48 1.67 5.27
N ALA A 64 -2.45 1.77 4.44
CA ALA A 64 -1.19 2.37 4.83
C ALA A 64 -1.37 3.85 5.22
N LEU A 65 -2.14 4.59 4.43
CA LEU A 65 -2.43 5.99 4.74
C LEU A 65 -3.18 6.12 6.08
N ASP A 66 -4.16 5.24 6.31
CA ASP A 66 -4.89 5.24 7.58
C ASP A 66 -3.96 5.00 8.75
N LYS A 67 -3.07 4.01 8.65
CA LYS A 67 -2.11 3.70 9.71
C LYS A 67 -1.08 4.81 9.93
N LEU A 68 -0.72 5.53 8.85
CA LEU A 68 0.20 6.65 8.93
C LEU A 68 -0.47 7.93 9.44
N GLY A 69 -1.79 7.89 9.68
CA GLY A 69 -2.53 9.04 10.16
C GLY A 69 -2.77 10.12 9.10
N VAL A 70 -2.74 9.73 7.83
CA VAL A 70 -2.93 10.65 6.71
C VAL A 70 -4.40 10.65 6.31
N ALA A 71 -5.05 11.83 6.39
CA ALA A 71 -6.42 11.97 5.93
C ALA A 71 -6.45 11.95 4.40
N TRP A 72 -7.25 11.07 3.84
CA TRP A 72 -7.41 10.92 2.41
C TRP A 72 -8.88 10.78 2.04
N GLU A 73 -9.18 11.06 0.79
CA GLU A 73 -10.51 10.83 0.23
C GLU A 73 -10.39 10.35 -1.22
N PRO A 74 -11.43 9.72 -1.78
CA PRO A 74 -11.41 9.36 -3.20
C PRO A 74 -11.25 10.60 -4.08
N THR A 75 -10.59 10.43 -5.23
CA THR A 75 -10.53 11.52 -6.22
C THR A 75 -11.91 11.79 -6.77
N GLU A 76 -12.11 12.96 -7.37
CA GLU A 76 -13.39 13.28 -8.01
C GLU A 76 -13.72 12.28 -9.12
N PHE A 77 -12.71 11.82 -9.86
CA PHE A 77 -12.91 10.82 -10.89
C PHE A 77 -13.43 9.50 -10.31
N GLN A 78 -12.85 9.04 -9.20
CA GLN A 78 -13.31 7.82 -8.51
C GLN A 78 -14.71 8.03 -7.93
N ARG A 79 -14.97 9.20 -7.37
CA ARG A 79 -16.26 9.53 -6.79
C ARG A 79 -17.35 9.54 -7.84
N ALA A 80 -17.07 10.12 -9.01
CA ALA A 80 -18.00 10.14 -10.12
C ALA A 80 -18.37 8.72 -10.58
N TYR A 81 -17.38 7.83 -10.64
CA TYR A 81 -17.62 6.44 -10.97
C TYR A 81 -18.47 5.74 -9.90
N ASN A 82 -18.13 5.94 -8.62
CA ASN A 82 -18.83 5.31 -7.51
C ASN A 82 -20.30 5.76 -7.44
N GLU A 83 -20.59 6.99 -7.82
CA GLU A 83 -21.93 7.57 -7.81
C GLU A 83 -22.72 7.32 -9.12
N GLY A 84 -22.11 6.63 -10.07
CA GLY A 84 -22.78 6.32 -11.34
C GLY A 84 -22.81 7.49 -12.34
N ARG A 85 -22.06 8.59 -12.07
CA ARG A 85 -21.99 9.75 -12.97
C ARG A 85 -21.03 9.54 -14.12
N SER A 86 -20.16 8.54 -14.02
CA SER A 86 -19.20 8.20 -15.07
C SER A 86 -19.19 6.70 -15.30
N THR A 87 -19.07 6.28 -16.55
CA THR A 87 -18.95 4.89 -16.93
C THR A 87 -17.47 4.47 -17.10
N GLN A 88 -16.55 5.42 -17.06
CA GLN A 88 -15.12 5.12 -17.16
C GLN A 88 -14.61 4.59 -15.83
N VAL A 89 -14.05 3.38 -15.86
CA VAL A 89 -13.47 2.76 -14.67
C VAL A 89 -12.10 3.41 -14.38
N PRO A 90 -11.87 3.91 -13.16
CA PRO A 90 -10.54 4.41 -12.80
C PRO A 90 -9.52 3.28 -12.84
N ILE A 91 -8.48 3.44 -13.63
CA ILE A 91 -7.45 2.41 -13.83
C ILE A 91 -6.26 2.64 -12.90
N ASN A 92 -5.83 3.89 -12.80
CA ASN A 92 -4.66 4.25 -11.98
C ASN A 92 -5.07 4.52 -10.54
N PRO A 93 -4.38 3.90 -9.56
CA PRO A 93 -4.70 4.14 -8.16
C PRO A 93 -4.33 5.57 -7.78
N ALA A 94 -5.29 6.30 -7.24
CA ALA A 94 -5.11 7.68 -6.83
C ALA A 94 -6.02 8.00 -5.65
N VAL A 95 -5.54 8.89 -4.78
CA VAL A 95 -6.33 9.44 -3.68
C VAL A 95 -6.04 10.92 -3.57
N ARG A 96 -6.98 11.64 -2.97
CA ARG A 96 -6.79 13.04 -2.64
C ARG A 96 -6.38 13.16 -1.18
N VAL A 97 -5.30 13.88 -0.90
CA VAL A 97 -4.80 14.08 0.46
C VAL A 97 -4.84 15.57 0.80
N LYS A 98 -5.13 15.86 2.07
CA LYS A 98 -5.23 17.25 2.55
C LYS A 98 -3.95 17.72 3.23
N SER A 99 -3.04 16.81 3.54
CA SER A 99 -1.79 17.12 4.21
C SER A 99 -0.63 17.17 3.22
N ARG A 100 0.55 17.54 3.71
CA ARG A 100 1.77 17.58 2.90
C ARG A 100 2.41 16.20 2.75
N PHE A 101 1.63 15.16 2.84
CA PHE A 101 2.13 13.81 2.66
C PHE A 101 2.65 13.64 1.23
N SER A 102 3.88 13.17 1.09
CA SER A 102 4.52 12.98 -0.22
C SER A 102 5.30 11.68 -0.31
N ARG A 103 5.16 10.78 0.67
CA ARG A 103 5.87 9.51 0.65
C ARG A 103 5.35 8.62 -0.48
N ARG A 104 6.27 7.94 -1.13
CA ARG A 104 5.96 7.08 -2.25
C ARG A 104 5.43 5.73 -1.77
N LEU A 105 4.27 5.34 -2.28
CA LEU A 105 3.71 4.01 -2.10
C LEU A 105 3.57 3.39 -3.47
N SER A 106 4.16 2.20 -3.65
CA SER A 106 4.16 1.55 -4.95
C SER A 106 4.17 0.03 -4.80
N TYR A 107 3.71 -0.63 -5.87
CA TYR A 107 3.77 -2.08 -5.99
C TYR A 107 4.02 -2.42 -7.45
N GLN A 108 5.14 -3.12 -7.71
CA GLN A 108 5.60 -3.40 -9.06
C GLN A 108 5.73 -2.08 -9.86
N ASP A 109 5.07 -1.96 -10.99
CA ASP A 109 5.14 -0.77 -11.83
C ASP A 109 4.07 0.27 -11.52
N THR A 110 3.28 0.03 -10.46
CA THR A 110 2.16 0.89 -10.11
C THR A 110 2.50 1.74 -8.88
N GLU A 111 2.28 3.03 -8.98
CA GLU A 111 2.51 3.98 -7.89
C GLU A 111 1.20 4.67 -7.53
N LEU A 112 0.96 4.86 -6.22
CA LEU A 112 -0.20 5.62 -5.76
C LEU A 112 -0.02 7.09 -6.11
N ARG A 113 -0.96 7.64 -6.88
CA ARG A 113 -0.98 9.04 -7.23
C ARG A 113 -1.65 9.83 -6.12
N LEU A 114 -0.97 10.89 -5.67
CA LEU A 114 -1.48 11.77 -4.63
C LEU A 114 -1.94 13.07 -5.27
N GLU A 115 -3.23 13.37 -5.13
CA GLU A 115 -3.82 14.63 -5.58
C GLU A 115 -4.10 15.51 -4.36
N ARG A 116 -4.10 16.82 -4.58
CA ARG A 116 -4.32 17.79 -3.49
C ARG A 116 -5.52 18.68 -3.72
#